data_18c0f17f8fc0d04faf2270585e1e2cb7
#
_entry.id   18c0f17f8fc0d04faf2270585e1e2cb7
#
_cell.length_a   1.000
_cell.length_b   1.000
_cell.length_c   1.000
_cell.angle_alpha   90.00
_cell.angle_beta   90.00
_cell.angle_gamma   90.00
#
_symmetry.space_group_name_H-M   'P 1'
#
loop_
_entity.id
_entity.type
_entity.pdbx_description
1 polymer ?
#
loop_
_entity_poly.entity_id
_entity_poly.type
_entity_poly.pdbx_seq_one_letter_code
_entity_poly.pdbx_strand_id
1 'polypeptide(L)'
;MAGTRGIVITLAMLAMASPDASRAAPAFDRSAWQADHAALKQVLEQDYAHLAWVASPQGGVDLPALDASAQRSLAEAQTDAQAAQALRTFLAGFHDGHLSLLDPLEQAPRAVTPAAVDPRTLGAGAGCALLGVSDEGRHDFSLPLETLPGYQPLNDGADPMLRTGILSLPDGRRIGLLRLHEFDALRYPGLCHALWPQLRHADSTAEMRGTLGRGWVEVIAASLRRFQQDGVDAVLVDVGDNPGGDDSGDTLARLFTSTPVASAVLDVSESAAGKPYLDEQYERLNDALRHHHPKPAARRLLSAQRAAFQASRQAVSLPACDLSWVWRMQQDWNAAPCRRLVAAGTSGGPLPTPDVDALDDFLIAHRLDWAQDLREHWGAWKGPVYVLTNGKTASSAEMFAARMQDNHIARVVGTRSGGYGCGFMSAEAPPELPHSHLRVRVPNCVRLRADGSDEVAGITPDLPVIPRSAESARARAQRVVDTLTGDIGIH
;
A
#
# COMPACT_ATOMS: atom_id res chain seq x y z
N MET A 1 -32.88 -80.00 45.78
CA MET A 1 -32.95 -80.82 44.56
C MET A 1 -32.52 -79.95 43.42
N ALA A 2 -31.58 -80.41 42.61
CA ALA A 2 -31.08 -79.88 41.37
C ALA A 2 -30.45 -78.49 41.40
N GLY A 3 -29.12 -78.44 41.57
CA GLY A 3 -28.29 -77.28 41.33
C GLY A 3 -27.88 -77.18 39.84
N THR A 4 -27.92 -76.01 39.31
CA THR A 4 -27.38 -75.73 37.98
C THR A 4 -26.09 -74.86 38.13
N ARG A 5 -24.96 -75.49 37.75
CA ARG A 5 -23.67 -74.86 37.69
C ARG A 5 -23.58 -73.96 36.41
N GLY A 6 -23.45 -72.70 36.58
CA GLY A 6 -23.14 -71.76 35.48
C GLY A 6 -21.64 -71.72 35.22
N ILE A 7 -21.22 -71.95 33.98
CA ILE A 7 -19.86 -71.87 33.50
C ILE A 7 -19.60 -70.40 33.11
N VAL A 8 -18.64 -69.76 33.77
CA VAL A 8 -18.11 -68.38 33.39
C VAL A 8 -17.02 -68.60 32.36
N ILE A 9 -17.24 -68.17 31.11
CA ILE A 9 -16.22 -68.12 30.08
C ILE A 9 -15.61 -66.72 30.11
N THR A 10 -14.37 -66.64 30.57
CA THR A 10 -13.59 -65.41 30.54
C THR A 10 -13.01 -65.26 29.14
N LEU A 11 -13.51 -64.29 28.37
CA LEU A 11 -12.95 -63.89 27.07
C LEU A 11 -11.74 -62.94 27.33
N ALA A 12 -10.52 -63.43 27.09
CA ALA A 12 -9.32 -62.56 27.07
C ALA A 12 -9.26 -61.83 25.75
N MET A 13 -9.52 -60.50 25.77
CA MET A 13 -9.24 -59.62 24.62
C MET A 13 -7.73 -59.37 24.56
N LEU A 14 -7.07 -59.93 23.54
CA LEU A 14 -5.73 -59.50 23.11
C LEU A 14 -5.87 -58.15 22.42
N ALA A 15 -5.47 -57.10 23.10
CA ALA A 15 -5.28 -55.78 22.47
C ALA A 15 -4.01 -55.86 21.60
N MET A 16 -4.18 -55.98 20.30
CA MET A 16 -3.10 -55.72 19.34
C MET A 16 -2.80 -54.24 19.33
N ALA A 17 -1.75 -53.79 20.00
CA ALA A 17 -1.17 -52.47 19.86
C ALA A 17 -0.55 -52.41 18.46
N SER A 18 -1.17 -51.69 17.55
CA SER A 18 -0.52 -51.25 16.29
C SER A 18 0.62 -50.33 16.63
N PRO A 19 1.85 -50.53 16.14
CA PRO A 19 2.89 -49.55 16.30
C PRO A 19 2.49 -48.32 15.49
N ASP A 20 2.21 -47.20 16.17
CA ASP A 20 2.23 -45.89 15.56
C ASP A 20 3.61 -45.70 14.93
N ALA A 21 3.69 -45.82 13.62
CA ALA A 21 4.85 -45.42 12.87
C ALA A 21 4.92 -43.91 12.99
N SER A 22 5.58 -43.42 14.02
CA SER A 22 6.03 -42.06 14.14
C SER A 22 6.86 -41.76 12.88
N ARG A 23 6.27 -41.06 11.94
CA ARG A 23 6.93 -40.60 10.72
C ARG A 23 8.00 -39.64 11.20
N ALA A 24 9.25 -40.10 11.23
CA ALA A 24 10.38 -39.24 11.56
C ALA A 24 10.29 -38.01 10.64
N ALA A 25 10.40 -36.82 11.25
CA ALA A 25 10.48 -35.59 10.46
C ALA A 25 11.60 -35.74 9.41
N PRO A 26 11.40 -35.31 8.17
CA PRO A 26 12.43 -35.40 7.15
C PRO A 26 13.72 -34.77 7.65
N ALA A 27 14.85 -35.40 7.39
CA ALA A 27 16.16 -34.83 7.76
C ALA A 27 16.35 -33.50 7.02
N PHE A 28 16.97 -32.52 7.67
CA PHE A 28 17.31 -31.23 7.09
C PHE A 28 18.13 -31.41 5.79
N ASP A 29 17.65 -30.85 4.70
CA ASP A 29 18.31 -30.88 3.39
C ASP A 29 18.80 -29.48 2.99
N ARG A 30 20.09 -29.22 3.25
CA ARG A 30 20.74 -27.96 2.90
C ARG A 30 20.74 -27.69 1.40
N SER A 31 20.89 -28.73 0.56
CA SER A 31 20.96 -28.55 -0.89
C SER A 31 19.61 -28.08 -1.45
N ALA A 32 18.51 -28.55 -0.90
CA ALA A 32 17.18 -28.12 -1.26
C ALA A 32 16.92 -26.64 -0.87
N TRP A 33 17.40 -26.20 0.30
CA TRP A 33 17.34 -24.78 0.69
C TRP A 33 18.23 -23.86 -0.17
N GLN A 34 19.37 -24.35 -0.64
CA GLN A 34 20.21 -23.63 -1.60
C GLN A 34 19.50 -23.50 -2.97
N ALA A 35 18.76 -24.54 -3.38
CA ALA A 35 17.93 -24.49 -4.59
C ALA A 35 16.77 -23.50 -4.43
N ASP A 36 16.14 -23.41 -3.25
CA ASP A 36 15.14 -22.38 -2.94
C ASP A 36 15.70 -20.97 -3.03
N HIS A 37 16.92 -20.73 -2.54
CA HIS A 37 17.57 -19.43 -2.68
C HIS A 37 17.83 -19.07 -4.16
N ALA A 38 18.27 -20.03 -4.98
CA ALA A 38 18.43 -19.82 -6.40
C ALA A 38 17.09 -19.52 -7.10
N ALA A 39 16.03 -20.24 -6.73
CA ALA A 39 14.68 -19.99 -7.23
C ALA A 39 14.15 -18.60 -6.78
N LEU A 40 14.40 -18.21 -5.53
CA LEU A 40 14.05 -16.88 -5.01
C LEU A 40 14.71 -15.76 -5.84
N LYS A 41 15.98 -15.89 -6.17
CA LYS A 41 16.69 -14.93 -7.05
C LYS A 41 16.04 -14.85 -8.44
N GLN A 42 15.63 -15.98 -9.01
CA GLN A 42 14.92 -16.00 -10.30
C GLN A 42 13.56 -15.28 -10.20
N VAL A 43 12.80 -15.50 -9.12
CA VAL A 43 11.56 -14.77 -8.87
C VAL A 43 11.81 -13.27 -8.81
N LEU A 44 12.86 -12.84 -8.09
CA LEU A 44 13.21 -11.42 -7.99
C LEU A 44 13.62 -10.84 -9.35
N GLU A 45 14.41 -11.56 -10.15
CA GLU A 45 14.80 -11.14 -11.51
C GLU A 45 13.59 -11.03 -12.45
N GLN A 46 12.57 -11.85 -12.24
CA GLN A 46 11.38 -11.89 -13.11
C GLN A 46 10.32 -10.86 -12.72
N ASP A 47 10.01 -10.76 -11.44
CA ASP A 47 8.79 -10.11 -10.96
C ASP A 47 9.02 -8.87 -10.10
N TYR A 48 10.21 -8.73 -9.46
CA TYR A 48 10.46 -7.61 -8.55
C TYR A 48 10.74 -6.32 -9.32
N ALA A 49 9.76 -5.45 -9.37
CA ALA A 49 9.79 -4.23 -10.16
C ALA A 49 10.91 -3.25 -9.75
N HIS A 50 11.29 -3.22 -8.47
CA HIS A 50 12.33 -2.34 -7.94
C HIS A 50 13.76 -2.89 -8.06
N LEU A 51 13.97 -4.10 -8.62
CA LEU A 51 15.27 -4.78 -8.56
C LEU A 51 16.42 -3.96 -9.15
N ALA A 52 16.22 -3.35 -10.31
CA ALA A 52 17.23 -2.53 -10.95
C ALA A 52 17.53 -1.24 -10.17
N TRP A 53 16.54 -0.65 -9.49
CA TRP A 53 16.74 0.48 -8.59
C TRP A 53 17.56 0.08 -7.37
N VAL A 54 17.15 -0.98 -6.69
CA VAL A 54 17.84 -1.49 -5.49
C VAL A 54 19.30 -1.83 -5.78
N ALA A 55 19.58 -2.42 -6.96
CA ALA A 55 20.94 -2.76 -7.42
C ALA A 55 21.76 -1.54 -7.88
N SER A 56 21.18 -0.35 -7.94
CA SER A 56 21.87 0.87 -8.37
C SER A 56 22.62 1.55 -7.22
N PRO A 57 23.63 2.40 -7.50
CA PRO A 57 24.21 3.27 -6.50
C PRO A 57 23.16 4.19 -5.84
N GLN A 58 22.11 4.58 -6.55
CA GLN A 58 21.02 5.40 -6.05
C GLN A 58 20.16 4.63 -5.01
N GLY A 59 19.89 3.34 -5.24
CA GLY A 59 19.19 2.47 -4.28
C GLY A 59 20.03 2.09 -3.07
N GLY A 60 21.37 2.06 -3.24
CA GLY A 60 22.33 1.97 -2.15
C GLY A 60 22.47 0.60 -1.50
N VAL A 61 21.94 -0.48 -2.10
CA VAL A 61 22.07 -1.86 -1.60
C VAL A 61 23.19 -2.59 -2.36
N ASP A 62 24.12 -3.18 -1.63
CA ASP A 62 25.14 -4.07 -2.18
C ASP A 62 24.54 -5.50 -2.34
N LEU A 63 23.82 -5.73 -3.44
CA LEU A 63 23.19 -7.03 -3.70
C LEU A 63 24.20 -8.17 -3.83
N PRO A 64 25.40 -8.02 -4.45
CA PRO A 64 26.44 -9.05 -4.41
C PRO A 64 26.85 -9.46 -3.01
N ALA A 65 27.07 -8.49 -2.12
CA ALA A 65 27.43 -8.78 -0.73
C ALA A 65 26.27 -9.41 0.06
N LEU A 66 25.05 -8.98 -0.19
CA LEU A 66 23.82 -9.52 0.40
C LEU A 66 23.60 -10.99 -0.03
N ASP A 67 23.74 -11.29 -1.32
CA ASP A 67 23.68 -12.66 -1.86
C ASP A 67 24.75 -13.57 -1.24
N ALA A 68 26.01 -13.13 -1.19
CA ALA A 68 27.09 -13.87 -0.56
C ALA A 68 26.84 -14.12 0.94
N SER A 69 26.21 -13.19 1.65
CA SER A 69 25.83 -13.35 3.05
C SER A 69 24.76 -14.42 3.23
N ALA A 70 23.72 -14.41 2.38
CA ALA A 70 22.65 -15.41 2.38
C ALA A 70 23.21 -16.83 2.13
N GLN A 71 24.11 -16.97 1.13
CA GLN A 71 24.76 -18.24 0.81
C GLN A 71 25.55 -18.79 2.02
N ARG A 72 26.31 -17.95 2.73
CA ARG A 72 27.03 -18.37 3.95
C ARG A 72 26.07 -18.81 5.05
N SER A 73 25.02 -18.04 5.30
CA SER A 73 24.02 -18.38 6.33
C SER A 73 23.32 -19.71 6.02
N LEU A 74 23.02 -19.99 4.75
CA LEU A 74 22.44 -21.26 4.32
C LEU A 74 23.46 -22.42 4.45
N ALA A 75 24.75 -22.19 4.16
CA ALA A 75 25.80 -23.19 4.35
C ALA A 75 26.01 -23.58 5.82
N GLU A 76 25.78 -22.66 6.74
CA GLU A 76 25.88 -22.85 8.20
C GLU A 76 24.60 -23.39 8.83
N ALA A 77 23.44 -23.28 8.17
CA ALA A 77 22.14 -23.72 8.67
C ALA A 77 22.15 -25.23 8.95
N GLN A 78 21.50 -25.62 10.05
CA GLN A 78 21.35 -27.02 10.49
C GLN A 78 19.88 -27.44 10.61
N THR A 79 18.96 -26.48 10.47
CA THR A 79 17.51 -26.70 10.57
C THR A 79 16.76 -25.87 9.52
N ASP A 80 15.55 -26.30 9.16
CA ASP A 80 14.66 -25.58 8.24
C ASP A 80 14.34 -24.17 8.76
N ALA A 81 14.16 -24.00 10.08
CA ALA A 81 13.92 -22.68 10.68
C ALA A 81 15.11 -21.73 10.48
N GLN A 82 16.35 -22.22 10.60
CA GLN A 82 17.54 -21.40 10.35
C GLN A 82 17.67 -21.04 8.87
N ALA A 83 17.41 -21.98 7.97
CA ALA A 83 17.45 -21.74 6.53
C ALA A 83 16.35 -20.75 6.09
N ALA A 84 15.11 -20.92 6.58
CA ALA A 84 14.02 -19.97 6.33
C ALA A 84 14.37 -18.56 6.85
N GLN A 85 15.00 -18.46 8.03
CA GLN A 85 15.44 -17.18 8.58
C GLN A 85 16.54 -16.55 7.73
N ALA A 86 17.46 -17.33 7.15
CA ALA A 86 18.47 -16.82 6.22
C ALA A 86 17.83 -16.16 4.99
N LEU A 87 16.79 -16.80 4.39
CA LEU A 87 16.04 -16.23 3.27
C LEU A 87 15.25 -14.97 3.68
N ARG A 88 14.61 -14.96 4.86
CA ARG A 88 13.93 -13.74 5.38
C ARG A 88 14.92 -12.59 5.60
N THR A 89 16.09 -12.88 6.14
CA THR A 89 17.17 -11.88 6.34
C THR A 89 17.69 -11.35 5.01
N PHE A 90 17.83 -12.22 3.99
CA PHE A 90 18.18 -11.82 2.64
C PHE A 90 17.17 -10.82 2.08
N LEU A 91 15.87 -11.09 2.11
CA LEU A 91 14.85 -10.18 1.63
C LEU A 91 14.77 -8.87 2.44
N ALA A 92 14.95 -8.94 3.77
CA ALA A 92 14.98 -7.74 4.61
C ALA A 92 16.11 -6.77 4.23
N GLY A 93 17.19 -7.27 3.64
CA GLY A 93 18.30 -6.45 3.16
C GLY A 93 17.98 -5.58 1.95
N PHE A 94 16.84 -5.78 1.30
CA PHE A 94 16.35 -4.91 0.21
C PHE A 94 15.72 -3.62 0.73
N HIS A 95 15.40 -3.56 2.02
CA HIS A 95 14.73 -2.43 2.67
C HIS A 95 13.38 -2.05 2.08
N ASP A 96 12.69 -2.98 1.43
CA ASP A 96 11.34 -2.85 0.90
C ASP A 96 10.36 -3.67 1.76
N GLY A 97 9.46 -2.98 2.46
CA GLY A 97 8.51 -3.63 3.35
C GLY A 97 7.38 -4.40 2.66
N HIS A 98 7.20 -4.21 1.35
CA HIS A 98 6.30 -5.03 0.56
C HIS A 98 6.89 -6.37 0.16
N LEU A 99 8.24 -6.48 0.08
CA LEU A 99 8.94 -7.69 -0.27
C LEU A 99 9.08 -8.62 0.94
N SER A 100 8.47 -9.80 0.91
CA SER A 100 8.47 -10.71 2.06
C SER A 100 8.25 -12.17 1.70
N LEU A 101 8.64 -13.07 2.61
CA LEU A 101 8.25 -14.48 2.57
C LEU A 101 7.01 -14.70 3.44
N LEU A 102 6.01 -15.33 2.84
CA LEU A 102 4.81 -15.82 3.50
C LEU A 102 4.97 -17.31 3.77
N ASP A 103 4.35 -17.78 4.83
CA ASP A 103 4.33 -19.21 5.14
C ASP A 103 3.56 -20.00 4.05
N PRO A 104 3.82 -21.32 3.91
CA PRO A 104 3.07 -22.17 3.01
C PRO A 104 1.56 -22.03 3.26
N LEU A 105 0.76 -22.20 2.20
CA LEU A 105 -0.70 -22.29 2.40
C LEU A 105 -0.99 -23.54 3.23
N GLU A 106 -1.52 -23.36 4.43
CA GLU A 106 -2.17 -24.47 5.11
C GLU A 106 -3.25 -25.00 4.17
N GLN A 107 -3.28 -26.34 3.98
CA GLN A 107 -4.39 -26.98 3.28
C GLN A 107 -5.63 -26.79 4.16
N ALA A 108 -6.31 -25.68 3.98
CA ALA A 108 -7.56 -25.42 4.67
C ALA A 108 -8.52 -26.58 4.34
N PRO A 109 -9.16 -27.19 5.35
CA PRO A 109 -10.25 -28.12 5.08
C PRO A 109 -11.23 -27.38 4.16
N ARG A 110 -11.67 -28.06 3.09
CA ARG A 110 -12.61 -27.50 2.11
C ARG A 110 -13.77 -26.88 2.87
N ALA A 111 -13.70 -25.57 3.10
CA ALA A 111 -14.75 -24.83 3.76
C ALA A 111 -16.00 -24.96 2.89
N VAL A 112 -17.05 -25.52 3.44
CA VAL A 112 -18.40 -25.39 2.89
C VAL A 112 -18.62 -23.87 2.88
N THR A 113 -18.64 -23.26 1.69
CA THR A 113 -18.87 -21.81 1.55
C THR A 113 -20.25 -21.55 2.16
N PRO A 114 -20.38 -20.85 3.29
CA PRO A 114 -21.67 -20.45 3.81
C PRO A 114 -22.38 -19.66 2.71
N ALA A 115 -23.70 -19.79 2.60
CA ALA A 115 -24.46 -18.93 1.70
C ALA A 115 -24.07 -17.49 1.98
N ALA A 116 -23.68 -16.74 0.92
CA ALA A 116 -23.23 -15.37 1.07
C ALA A 116 -24.33 -14.55 1.73
N VAL A 117 -24.11 -14.14 2.97
CA VAL A 117 -25.05 -13.28 3.70
C VAL A 117 -24.98 -11.89 3.08
N ASP A 118 -26.13 -11.36 2.70
CA ASP A 118 -26.20 -9.98 2.20
C ASP A 118 -25.99 -9.00 3.38
N PRO A 119 -24.93 -8.18 3.38
CA PRO A 119 -24.66 -7.25 4.47
C PRO A 119 -25.80 -6.26 4.71
N ARG A 120 -26.60 -5.93 3.67
CA ARG A 120 -27.73 -5.00 3.75
C ARG A 120 -28.86 -5.47 4.67
N THR A 121 -28.93 -6.75 4.92
CA THR A 121 -29.95 -7.36 5.83
C THR A 121 -29.56 -7.28 7.31
N LEU A 122 -28.33 -6.83 7.60
CA LEU A 122 -27.76 -6.81 8.93
C LEU A 122 -27.85 -5.42 9.57
N GLY A 123 -27.62 -5.34 10.88
CA GLY A 123 -27.38 -4.07 11.57
C GLY A 123 -25.98 -3.52 11.25
N ALA A 124 -25.74 -2.23 11.54
CA ALA A 124 -24.52 -1.52 11.19
C ALA A 124 -23.23 -2.27 11.57
N GLY A 125 -23.10 -2.72 12.81
CA GLY A 125 -21.88 -3.42 13.26
C GLY A 125 -21.55 -4.67 12.45
N ALA A 126 -22.51 -5.58 12.31
CA ALA A 126 -22.32 -6.82 11.56
C ALA A 126 -22.19 -6.57 10.05
N GLY A 127 -22.94 -5.61 9.50
CA GLY A 127 -22.89 -5.25 8.09
C GLY A 127 -21.57 -4.61 7.72
N CYS A 128 -21.06 -3.66 8.50
CA CYS A 128 -19.73 -3.07 8.29
C CYS A 128 -18.62 -4.13 8.39
N ALA A 129 -18.67 -5.02 9.39
CA ALA A 129 -17.69 -6.11 9.50
C ALA A 129 -17.72 -7.04 8.28
N LEU A 130 -18.91 -7.36 7.75
CA LEU A 130 -19.05 -8.20 6.55
C LEU A 130 -18.56 -7.48 5.26
N LEU A 131 -18.58 -6.14 5.22
CA LEU A 131 -17.94 -5.36 4.16
C LEU A 131 -16.41 -5.36 4.24
N GLY A 132 -15.83 -5.87 5.33
CA GLY A 132 -14.40 -5.86 5.61
C GLY A 132 -13.94 -4.64 6.38
N VAL A 133 -14.86 -3.87 6.98
CA VAL A 133 -14.51 -2.69 7.76
C VAL A 133 -13.95 -3.10 9.12
N SER A 134 -12.73 -2.64 9.43
CA SER A 134 -12.01 -2.95 10.66
C SER A 134 -10.92 -1.92 10.91
N ASP A 135 -10.71 -1.51 12.14
CA ASP A 135 -9.59 -0.64 12.55
C ASP A 135 -8.34 -1.42 13.00
N GLU A 136 -8.39 -2.75 12.97
CA GLU A 136 -7.33 -3.64 13.46
C GLU A 136 -6.87 -3.34 14.90
N GLY A 137 -7.64 -2.57 15.67
CA GLY A 137 -7.32 -2.16 17.04
C GLY A 137 -6.17 -1.15 17.16
N ARG A 138 -5.77 -0.50 16.06
CA ARG A 138 -4.71 0.52 16.06
C ARG A 138 -5.34 1.91 16.10
N HIS A 139 -4.93 2.74 17.06
CA HIS A 139 -5.43 4.10 17.22
C HIS A 139 -4.33 5.11 17.56
N ASP A 140 -3.06 4.70 17.50
CA ASP A 140 -1.93 5.54 17.87
C ASP A 140 -1.37 6.29 16.65
N PHE A 141 -0.94 7.51 16.88
CA PHE A 141 -0.21 8.33 15.92
C PHE A 141 1.22 8.55 16.39
N SER A 142 2.13 8.86 15.47
CA SER A 142 3.56 8.93 15.70
C SER A 142 3.99 9.92 16.79
N LEU A 143 3.28 11.03 16.92
CA LEU A 143 3.58 12.10 17.88
C LEU A 143 2.30 12.54 18.59
N PRO A 144 2.38 12.88 19.89
CA PRO A 144 1.23 13.29 20.70
C PRO A 144 0.90 14.79 20.49
N LEU A 145 0.61 15.21 19.25
CA LEU A 145 0.33 16.61 18.89
C LEU A 145 -0.85 17.20 19.66
N GLU A 146 -1.84 16.38 20.01
CA GLU A 146 -3.00 16.79 20.80
C GLU A 146 -2.69 17.15 22.27
N THR A 147 -1.50 16.77 22.75
CA THR A 147 -1.05 17.11 24.11
C THR A 147 -0.38 18.48 24.21
N LEU A 148 -0.17 19.16 23.07
CA LEU A 148 0.47 20.47 23.03
C LEU A 148 -0.48 21.56 23.56
N PRO A 149 0.05 22.59 24.24
CA PRO A 149 -0.75 23.72 24.69
C PRO A 149 -1.46 24.42 23.53
N GLY A 150 -2.71 24.78 23.69
CA GLY A 150 -3.50 25.47 22.68
C GLY A 150 -4.21 24.54 21.68
N TYR A 151 -4.08 23.23 21.80
CA TYR A 151 -4.81 22.28 20.97
C TYR A 151 -6.30 22.23 21.37
N GLN A 152 -7.17 22.26 20.37
CA GLN A 152 -8.62 22.10 20.48
C GLN A 152 -9.10 21.08 19.45
N PRO A 153 -9.74 19.96 19.85
CA PRO A 153 -10.32 19.01 18.91
C PRO A 153 -11.51 19.62 18.18
N LEU A 154 -11.69 19.30 16.90
CA LEU A 154 -12.82 19.74 16.08
C LEU A 154 -13.80 18.62 15.76
N ASN A 155 -13.31 17.40 15.55
CA ASN A 155 -14.20 16.27 15.37
C ASN A 155 -14.58 15.71 16.76
N ASP A 156 -15.81 15.37 16.88
CA ASP A 156 -16.47 14.82 18.09
C ASP A 156 -16.18 13.33 18.28
N GLY A 157 -15.05 12.84 17.74
CA GLY A 157 -14.60 11.47 17.92
C GLY A 157 -15.42 10.44 17.14
N ALA A 158 -16.02 10.85 16.03
CA ALA A 158 -16.76 9.95 15.15
C ALA A 158 -15.91 8.75 14.70
N ASP A 159 -14.60 8.97 14.49
CA ASP A 159 -13.66 7.89 14.22
C ASP A 159 -12.27 8.20 14.81
N PRO A 160 -11.70 7.30 15.66
CA PRO A 160 -10.38 7.50 16.26
C PRO A 160 -9.22 7.44 15.24
N MET A 161 -9.47 6.89 14.04
CA MET A 161 -8.49 6.76 12.95
C MET A 161 -8.35 8.05 12.12
N LEU A 162 -9.32 8.99 12.26
CA LEU A 162 -9.30 10.31 11.65
C LEU A 162 -9.51 11.35 12.73
N ARG A 163 -8.49 12.14 13.02
CA ARG A 163 -8.57 13.18 14.06
C ARG A 163 -8.30 14.54 13.46
N THR A 164 -9.13 15.49 13.84
CA THR A 164 -8.99 16.90 13.42
C THR A 164 -9.03 17.82 14.62
N GLY A 165 -8.26 18.91 14.53
CA GLY A 165 -8.22 19.92 15.57
C GLY A 165 -7.50 21.18 15.13
N ILE A 166 -7.51 22.19 15.98
CA ILE A 166 -6.74 23.42 15.75
C ILE A 166 -5.76 23.61 16.90
N LEU A 167 -4.51 23.88 16.56
CA LEU A 167 -3.47 24.25 17.49
C LEU A 167 -3.26 25.77 17.41
N SER A 168 -3.65 26.49 18.46
CA SER A 168 -3.42 27.93 18.60
C SER A 168 -2.04 28.18 19.20
N LEU A 169 -1.22 28.99 18.53
CA LEU A 169 0.14 29.28 18.92
C LEU A 169 0.22 30.56 19.77
N PRO A 170 1.26 30.75 20.59
CA PRO A 170 1.44 31.93 21.43
C PRO A 170 1.53 33.26 20.65
N ASP A 171 1.96 33.22 19.40
CA ASP A 171 2.04 34.36 18.50
C ASP A 171 0.73 34.69 17.76
N GLY A 172 -0.33 33.97 18.07
CA GLY A 172 -1.66 34.16 17.51
C GLY A 172 -1.94 33.34 16.24
N ARG A 173 -0.93 32.68 15.64
CA ARG A 173 -1.15 31.81 14.50
C ARG A 173 -1.89 30.52 14.89
N ARG A 174 -2.56 29.93 13.91
CA ARG A 174 -3.41 28.74 14.10
C ARG A 174 -3.04 27.69 13.05
N ILE A 175 -2.72 26.49 13.50
CA ILE A 175 -2.42 25.35 12.64
C ILE A 175 -3.59 24.36 12.71
N GLY A 176 -4.21 24.07 11.57
CA GLY A 176 -5.16 22.97 11.42
C GLY A 176 -4.42 21.63 11.43
N LEU A 177 -4.84 20.74 12.30
CA LEU A 177 -4.29 19.40 12.40
C LEU A 177 -5.26 18.40 11.79
N LEU A 178 -4.85 17.74 10.71
CA LEU A 178 -5.55 16.61 10.08
C LEU A 178 -4.69 15.36 10.21
N ARG A 179 -5.15 14.37 10.97
CA ARG A 179 -4.40 13.13 11.20
C ARG A 179 -5.12 11.96 10.53
N LEU A 180 -4.44 11.33 9.58
CA LEU A 180 -4.92 10.18 8.82
C LEU A 180 -4.09 8.96 9.22
N HIS A 181 -4.74 7.96 9.83
CA HIS A 181 -4.03 6.75 10.25
C HIS A 181 -3.82 5.78 9.08
N GLU A 182 -4.74 5.74 8.10
CA GLU A 182 -4.67 4.83 6.96
C GLU A 182 -5.36 5.43 5.73
N PHE A 183 -4.89 5.09 4.54
CA PHE A 183 -5.48 5.48 3.25
C PHE A 183 -6.40 4.38 2.71
N ASP A 184 -7.38 4.00 3.50
CA ASP A 184 -8.42 3.04 3.11
C ASP A 184 -9.69 3.32 3.93
N ALA A 185 -10.78 3.70 3.27
CA ALA A 185 -12.04 3.98 3.93
C ALA A 185 -12.60 2.79 4.74
N LEU A 186 -12.19 1.57 4.42
CA LEU A 186 -12.56 0.36 5.17
C LEU A 186 -11.90 0.28 6.57
N ARG A 187 -10.97 1.18 6.88
CA ARG A 187 -10.30 1.26 8.18
C ARG A 187 -10.96 2.23 9.17
N TYR A 188 -12.15 2.74 8.83
CA TYR A 188 -12.88 3.74 9.62
C TYR A 188 -14.26 3.21 10.03
N PRO A 189 -14.33 2.33 11.06
CA PRO A 189 -15.60 1.70 11.48
C PRO A 189 -16.63 2.70 12.00
N GLY A 190 -16.20 3.77 12.68
CA GLY A 190 -17.09 4.83 13.13
C GLY A 190 -17.81 5.52 11.97
N LEU A 191 -17.08 5.78 10.88
CA LEU A 191 -17.63 6.33 9.64
C LEU A 191 -18.63 5.37 8.98
N CYS A 192 -18.29 4.09 8.88
CA CYS A 192 -19.20 3.09 8.32
C CYS A 192 -20.52 3.02 9.11
N HIS A 193 -20.44 3.03 10.46
CA HIS A 193 -21.62 3.05 11.30
C HIS A 193 -22.49 4.31 11.09
N ALA A 194 -21.87 5.48 10.98
CA ALA A 194 -22.57 6.73 10.73
C ALA A 194 -23.27 6.75 9.36
N LEU A 195 -22.65 6.18 8.33
CA LEU A 195 -23.17 6.11 6.98
C LEU A 195 -24.10 4.90 6.74
N TRP A 196 -24.26 4.00 7.70
CA TRP A 196 -25.04 2.78 7.54
C TRP A 196 -26.48 2.99 7.02
N PRO A 197 -27.23 4.02 7.46
CA PRO A 197 -28.55 4.30 6.92
C PRO A 197 -28.59 4.50 5.39
N GLN A 198 -27.47 4.98 4.81
CA GLN A 198 -27.31 5.16 3.37
C GLN A 198 -26.76 3.89 2.71
N LEU A 199 -25.72 3.29 3.29
CA LEU A 199 -25.03 2.11 2.75
C LEU A 199 -25.98 0.93 2.53
N ARG A 200 -26.88 0.66 3.47
CA ARG A 200 -27.82 -0.46 3.38
C ARG A 200 -28.82 -0.37 2.21
N HIS A 201 -28.92 0.77 1.55
CA HIS A 201 -29.81 1.00 0.39
C HIS A 201 -29.06 0.91 -0.94
N ALA A 202 -27.75 0.69 -0.94
CA ALA A 202 -26.96 0.51 -2.17
C ALA A 202 -27.35 -0.79 -2.90
N ASP A 203 -27.20 -0.81 -4.21
CA ASP A 203 -27.60 -1.94 -5.05
C ASP A 203 -26.63 -3.14 -4.94
N SER A 204 -25.38 -2.87 -4.54
CA SER A 204 -24.32 -3.88 -4.41
C SER A 204 -23.31 -3.58 -3.30
N THR A 205 -22.55 -4.58 -2.89
CA THR A 205 -21.43 -4.40 -1.97
C THR A 205 -20.33 -3.51 -2.53
N ALA A 206 -20.13 -3.50 -3.85
CA ALA A 206 -19.19 -2.59 -4.51
C ALA A 206 -19.65 -1.13 -4.38
N GLU A 207 -20.94 -0.87 -4.56
CA GLU A 207 -21.52 0.45 -4.38
C GLU A 207 -21.49 0.90 -2.91
N MET A 208 -21.72 -0.03 -1.96
CA MET A 208 -21.56 0.25 -0.53
C MET A 208 -20.14 0.75 -0.21
N ARG A 209 -19.11 0.05 -0.73
CA ARG A 209 -17.70 0.45 -0.56
C ARG A 209 -17.41 1.80 -1.21
N GLY A 210 -17.90 2.02 -2.43
CA GLY A 210 -17.76 3.31 -3.12
C GLY A 210 -18.42 4.45 -2.34
N THR A 211 -19.60 4.23 -1.78
CA THR A 211 -20.30 5.23 -0.94
C THR A 211 -19.53 5.51 0.36
N LEU A 212 -18.95 4.48 0.98
CA LEU A 212 -18.09 4.66 2.16
C LEU A 212 -16.84 5.49 1.81
N GLY A 213 -16.19 5.20 0.67
CA GLY A 213 -15.04 5.97 0.18
C GLY A 213 -15.37 7.44 -0.05
N ARG A 214 -16.48 7.73 -0.75
CA ARG A 214 -16.95 9.12 -0.92
C ARG A 214 -17.24 9.82 0.41
N GLY A 215 -17.89 9.11 1.35
CA GLY A 215 -18.15 9.65 2.68
C GLY A 215 -16.88 9.96 3.48
N TRP A 216 -15.83 9.14 3.34
CA TRP A 216 -14.54 9.39 3.94
C TRP A 216 -13.88 10.67 3.40
N VAL A 217 -13.90 10.82 2.07
CA VAL A 217 -13.40 12.05 1.42
C VAL A 217 -14.20 13.28 1.84
N GLU A 218 -15.54 13.17 1.93
CA GLU A 218 -16.38 14.28 2.37
C GLU A 218 -16.03 14.76 3.78
N VAL A 219 -15.78 13.83 4.72
CA VAL A 219 -15.37 14.18 6.09
C VAL A 219 -14.03 14.92 6.09
N ILE A 220 -13.06 14.48 5.29
CA ILE A 220 -11.77 15.17 5.14
C ILE A 220 -11.98 16.56 4.53
N ALA A 221 -12.71 16.67 3.42
CA ALA A 221 -12.96 17.92 2.72
C ALA A 221 -13.77 18.91 3.61
N ALA A 222 -14.74 18.43 4.38
CA ALA A 222 -15.48 19.24 5.34
C ALA A 222 -14.56 19.79 6.43
N SER A 223 -13.63 18.98 6.94
CA SER A 223 -12.64 19.42 7.91
C SER A 223 -11.72 20.51 7.35
N LEU A 224 -11.28 20.36 6.11
CA LEU A 224 -10.44 21.36 5.41
C LEU A 224 -11.22 22.67 5.18
N ARG A 225 -12.47 22.60 4.73
CA ARG A 225 -13.35 23.78 4.62
C ARG A 225 -13.57 24.46 5.96
N ARG A 226 -13.71 23.69 7.05
CA ARG A 226 -13.84 24.21 8.40
C ARG A 226 -12.58 24.97 8.83
N PHE A 227 -11.39 24.46 8.56
CA PHE A 227 -10.13 25.16 8.81
C PHE A 227 -10.08 26.50 8.06
N GLN A 228 -10.52 26.53 6.79
CA GLN A 228 -10.60 27.76 6.01
C GLN A 228 -11.56 28.78 6.64
N GLN A 229 -12.74 28.36 7.09
CA GLN A 229 -13.74 29.19 7.75
C GLN A 229 -13.26 29.74 9.09
N ASP A 230 -12.53 28.92 9.84
CA ASP A 230 -12.00 29.30 11.16
C ASP A 230 -10.74 30.17 11.05
N GLY A 231 -10.26 30.50 9.84
CA GLY A 231 -9.09 31.35 9.61
C GLY A 231 -7.79 30.70 10.11
N VAL A 232 -7.61 29.40 9.82
CA VAL A 232 -6.36 28.68 10.08
C VAL A 232 -5.28 29.14 9.10
N ASP A 233 -4.05 29.38 9.57
CA ASP A 233 -2.96 29.90 8.76
C ASP A 233 -2.27 28.83 7.92
N ALA A 234 -2.22 27.59 8.41
CA ALA A 234 -1.64 26.45 7.72
C ALA A 234 -2.27 25.13 8.18
N VAL A 235 -2.19 24.08 7.35
CA VAL A 235 -2.62 22.73 7.70
C VAL A 235 -1.43 21.80 7.81
N LEU A 236 -1.35 21.06 8.92
CA LEU A 236 -0.46 19.92 9.09
C LEU A 236 -1.27 18.64 8.88
N VAL A 237 -0.95 17.91 7.80
CA VAL A 237 -1.48 16.56 7.56
C VAL A 237 -0.49 15.56 8.16
N ASP A 238 -0.88 14.88 9.22
CA ASP A 238 -0.05 13.88 9.88
C ASP A 238 -0.35 12.49 9.32
N VAL A 239 0.65 11.94 8.61
CA VAL A 239 0.69 10.57 8.11
C VAL A 239 1.86 9.79 8.74
N GLY A 240 2.35 10.23 9.88
CA GLY A 240 3.33 9.48 10.67
C GLY A 240 2.72 8.19 11.20
N ASP A 241 3.48 7.10 11.14
CA ASP A 241 3.03 5.72 11.45
C ASP A 241 1.87 5.19 10.58
N ASN A 242 1.52 5.87 9.49
CA ASN A 242 0.50 5.44 8.54
C ASN A 242 1.06 4.36 7.59
N PRO A 243 0.51 3.12 7.59
CA PRO A 243 1.03 2.02 6.79
C PRO A 243 0.65 2.08 5.30
N GLY A 244 -0.16 3.06 4.89
CA GLY A 244 -0.64 3.18 3.52
C GLY A 244 -2.12 2.82 3.37
N GLY A 245 -2.44 2.02 2.37
CA GLY A 245 -3.81 1.61 2.03
C GLY A 245 -4.00 1.46 0.52
N ASP A 246 -5.04 2.09 -0.02
CA ASP A 246 -5.39 2.05 -1.44
C ASP A 246 -4.82 3.26 -2.23
N ASP A 247 -5.28 3.45 -3.47
CA ASP A 247 -4.80 4.52 -4.36
C ASP A 247 -5.28 5.93 -3.97
N SER A 248 -6.01 6.10 -2.88
CA SER A 248 -6.48 7.40 -2.39
C SER A 248 -5.32 8.34 -2.01
N GLY A 249 -4.13 7.82 -1.75
CA GLY A 249 -2.93 8.63 -1.55
C GLY A 249 -2.60 9.56 -2.74
N ASP A 250 -2.84 9.13 -3.98
CA ASP A 250 -2.70 10.01 -5.15
C ASP A 250 -3.86 11.02 -5.22
N THR A 251 -5.08 10.53 -5.08
CA THR A 251 -6.26 11.34 -5.37
C THR A 251 -6.51 12.44 -4.35
N LEU A 252 -6.25 12.21 -3.06
CA LEU A 252 -6.49 13.17 -1.98
C LEU A 252 -5.62 14.44 -2.07
N ALA A 253 -4.48 14.41 -2.75
CA ALA A 253 -3.67 15.60 -2.94
C ALA A 253 -4.45 16.77 -3.57
N ARG A 254 -5.48 16.47 -4.37
CA ARG A 254 -6.34 17.46 -5.04
C ARG A 254 -7.26 18.22 -4.10
N LEU A 255 -7.47 17.75 -2.88
CA LEU A 255 -8.22 18.49 -1.85
C LEU A 255 -7.48 19.76 -1.39
N PHE A 256 -6.15 19.81 -1.56
CA PHE A 256 -5.28 20.86 -1.06
C PHE A 256 -4.87 21.88 -2.13
N THR A 257 -5.37 21.76 -3.34
CA THR A 257 -5.08 22.71 -4.42
C THR A 257 -6.18 22.74 -5.46
N SER A 258 -6.35 23.90 -6.11
CA SER A 258 -7.21 24.05 -7.30
C SER A 258 -6.42 23.98 -8.60
N THR A 259 -5.09 23.87 -8.55
CA THR A 259 -4.26 23.67 -9.74
C THR A 259 -4.24 22.20 -10.14
N PRO A 260 -4.01 21.87 -11.42
CA PRO A 260 -3.84 20.49 -11.84
C PRO A 260 -2.72 19.77 -11.07
N VAL A 261 -2.97 18.55 -10.66
CA VAL A 261 -2.01 17.69 -9.93
C VAL A 261 -1.54 16.59 -10.87
N ALA A 262 -0.25 16.51 -11.08
CA ALA A 262 0.36 15.42 -11.82
C ALA A 262 0.48 14.18 -10.95
N SER A 263 -0.15 13.08 -11.36
CA SER A 263 0.06 11.75 -10.79
C SER A 263 1.44 11.19 -11.16
N ALA A 264 1.97 10.24 -10.37
CA ALA A 264 3.24 9.60 -10.69
C ALA A 264 3.16 8.80 -11.98
N VAL A 265 4.22 8.76 -12.77
CA VAL A 265 4.37 7.75 -13.81
C VAL A 265 4.39 6.38 -13.15
N LEU A 266 3.56 5.48 -13.66
CA LEU A 266 3.45 4.11 -13.20
C LEU A 266 4.02 3.17 -14.25
N ASP A 267 4.98 2.35 -13.83
CA ASP A 267 5.46 1.22 -14.59
C ASP A 267 5.14 -0.08 -13.84
N VAL A 268 4.92 -1.17 -14.56
CA VAL A 268 4.76 -2.51 -13.98
C VAL A 268 5.84 -3.47 -14.48
N SER A 269 6.06 -4.56 -13.74
CA SER A 269 7.03 -5.57 -14.15
C SER A 269 6.71 -6.14 -15.53
N GLU A 270 7.73 -6.30 -16.34
CA GLU A 270 7.68 -6.96 -17.68
C GLU A 270 7.59 -8.49 -17.49
N SER A 271 6.54 -8.94 -16.82
CA SER A 271 6.33 -10.34 -16.45
C SER A 271 4.85 -10.68 -16.35
N ALA A 272 4.55 -11.95 -16.06
CA ALA A 272 3.19 -12.38 -15.80
C ALA A 272 2.53 -11.60 -14.65
N ALA A 273 3.29 -11.15 -13.66
CA ALA A 273 2.79 -10.41 -12.51
C ALA A 273 2.27 -8.99 -12.87
N GLY A 274 2.83 -8.33 -13.89
CA GLY A 274 2.35 -7.02 -14.36
C GLY A 274 1.19 -7.10 -15.37
N LYS A 275 1.01 -8.26 -16.00
CA LYS A 275 0.06 -8.43 -17.11
C LYS A 275 -1.41 -8.18 -16.75
N PRO A 276 -1.96 -8.67 -15.62
CA PRO A 276 -3.38 -8.48 -15.28
C PRO A 276 -3.77 -7.01 -15.19
N TYR A 277 -2.92 -6.15 -14.62
CA TYR A 277 -3.16 -4.72 -14.57
C TYR A 277 -3.21 -4.10 -15.98
N LEU A 278 -2.27 -4.45 -16.85
CA LEU A 278 -2.25 -3.97 -18.24
C LEU A 278 -3.48 -4.41 -19.02
N ASP A 279 -3.94 -5.65 -18.81
CA ASP A 279 -5.16 -6.18 -19.43
C ASP A 279 -6.39 -5.42 -18.93
N GLU A 280 -6.49 -5.15 -17.64
CA GLU A 280 -7.61 -4.40 -17.06
C GLU A 280 -7.67 -2.96 -17.62
N GLN A 281 -6.55 -2.23 -17.64
CA GLN A 281 -6.54 -0.87 -18.15
C GLN A 281 -6.83 -0.82 -19.65
N TYR A 282 -6.30 -1.75 -20.44
CA TYR A 282 -6.63 -1.88 -21.85
C TYR A 282 -8.13 -2.07 -22.07
N GLU A 283 -8.78 -2.95 -21.28
CA GLU A 283 -10.22 -3.19 -21.40
C GLU A 283 -11.06 -1.99 -20.95
N ARG A 284 -10.63 -1.23 -19.93
CA ARG A 284 -11.26 0.04 -19.52
C ARG A 284 -11.28 1.06 -20.66
N LEU A 285 -10.14 1.24 -21.36
CA LEU A 285 -10.02 2.12 -22.52
C LEU A 285 -10.86 1.63 -23.69
N ASN A 286 -10.91 0.34 -23.91
CA ASN A 286 -11.69 -0.31 -24.94
C ASN A 286 -13.19 -0.14 -24.70
N ASP A 287 -13.65 -0.29 -23.46
CA ASP A 287 -15.03 -0.05 -23.02
C ASP A 287 -15.43 1.42 -23.26
N ALA A 288 -14.59 2.37 -22.85
CA ALA A 288 -14.82 3.78 -23.08
C ALA A 288 -14.99 4.12 -24.57
N LEU A 289 -14.17 3.51 -25.44
CA LEU A 289 -14.27 3.72 -26.89
C LEU A 289 -15.52 3.11 -27.53
N ARG A 290 -16.00 1.99 -27.00
CA ARG A 290 -17.14 1.24 -27.56
C ARG A 290 -18.47 1.73 -27.04
N HIS A 291 -18.59 2.03 -25.76
CA HIS A 291 -19.87 2.22 -25.09
C HIS A 291 -20.22 3.66 -24.76
N HIS A 292 -19.24 4.58 -24.73
CA HIS A 292 -19.47 5.98 -24.35
C HIS A 292 -19.49 6.95 -25.53
N HIS A 293 -19.29 6.49 -26.76
CA HIS A 293 -19.33 7.29 -27.98
C HIS A 293 -18.57 8.63 -27.90
N PRO A 294 -17.28 8.63 -27.54
CA PRO A 294 -16.52 9.85 -27.26
C PRO A 294 -16.46 10.78 -28.47
N LYS A 295 -16.41 12.10 -28.22
CA LYS A 295 -16.20 13.12 -29.25
C LYS A 295 -14.86 12.86 -29.99
N PRO A 296 -14.65 13.37 -31.21
CA PRO A 296 -13.45 13.05 -32.01
C PRO A 296 -12.11 13.32 -31.33
N ALA A 297 -11.99 14.38 -30.51
CA ALA A 297 -10.77 14.69 -29.77
C ALA A 297 -10.50 13.64 -28.69
N ALA A 298 -11.49 13.35 -27.85
CA ALA A 298 -11.43 12.32 -26.82
C ALA A 298 -11.17 10.93 -27.40
N ARG A 299 -11.83 10.60 -28.54
CA ARG A 299 -11.60 9.34 -29.25
C ARG A 299 -10.13 9.16 -29.68
N ARG A 300 -9.49 10.23 -30.20
CA ARG A 300 -8.07 10.17 -30.58
C ARG A 300 -7.18 9.89 -29.36
N LEU A 301 -7.41 10.59 -28.24
CA LEU A 301 -6.68 10.41 -27.01
C LEU A 301 -6.81 8.98 -26.46
N LEU A 302 -8.05 8.51 -26.29
CA LEU A 302 -8.35 7.15 -25.82
C LEU A 302 -7.74 6.08 -26.72
N SER A 303 -7.78 6.29 -28.06
CA SER A 303 -7.20 5.36 -29.02
C SER A 303 -5.68 5.30 -28.93
N ALA A 304 -5.02 6.46 -28.75
CA ALA A 304 -3.57 6.53 -28.55
C ALA A 304 -3.16 5.83 -27.26
N GLN A 305 -3.85 6.09 -26.17
CA GLN A 305 -3.55 5.46 -24.88
C GLN A 305 -3.82 3.96 -24.90
N ARG A 306 -4.91 3.52 -25.52
CA ARG A 306 -5.16 2.08 -25.73
C ARG A 306 -4.04 1.43 -26.56
N ALA A 307 -3.53 2.10 -27.59
CA ALA A 307 -2.40 1.58 -28.37
C ALA A 307 -1.12 1.47 -27.53
N ALA A 308 -0.87 2.43 -26.61
CA ALA A 308 0.24 2.36 -25.68
C ALA A 308 0.13 1.15 -24.73
N PHE A 309 -1.04 0.93 -24.12
CA PHE A 309 -1.27 -0.26 -23.27
C PHE A 309 -1.17 -1.55 -24.08
N GLN A 310 -1.64 -1.57 -25.34
CA GLN A 310 -1.45 -2.73 -26.23
C GLN A 310 0.04 -3.03 -26.47
N ALA A 311 0.86 -2.00 -26.65
CA ALA A 311 2.32 -2.17 -26.81
C ALA A 311 2.95 -2.74 -25.54
N SER A 312 2.58 -2.22 -24.36
CA SER A 312 3.06 -2.75 -23.07
C SER A 312 2.66 -4.22 -22.86
N ARG A 313 1.42 -4.58 -23.20
CA ARG A 313 0.93 -5.99 -23.15
C ARG A 313 1.72 -6.91 -24.07
N GLN A 314 2.11 -6.42 -25.24
CA GLN A 314 2.95 -7.18 -26.18
C GLN A 314 4.39 -7.31 -25.68
N ALA A 315 4.94 -6.26 -25.06
CA ALA A 315 6.28 -6.30 -24.47
C ALA A 315 6.41 -7.41 -23.42
N VAL A 316 5.43 -7.56 -22.55
CA VAL A 316 5.38 -8.65 -21.54
C VAL A 316 5.49 -10.06 -22.16
N SER A 317 5.10 -10.23 -23.43
CA SER A 317 5.13 -11.50 -24.13
C SER A 317 6.43 -11.76 -24.90
N LEU A 318 7.37 -10.81 -24.92
CA LEU A 318 8.67 -10.94 -25.56
C LEU A 318 9.70 -11.52 -24.58
N PRO A 319 10.80 -12.12 -25.09
CA PRO A 319 11.91 -12.49 -24.22
C PRO A 319 12.43 -11.26 -23.47
N ALA A 320 12.28 -11.29 -22.16
CA ALA A 320 12.76 -10.21 -21.32
C ALA A 320 14.28 -10.15 -21.27
N CYS A 321 14.82 -8.99 -20.96
CA CYS A 321 16.26 -8.82 -20.78
C CYS A 321 16.74 -9.49 -19.48
N ASP A 322 18.04 -9.84 -19.45
CA ASP A 322 18.69 -10.51 -18.31
C ASP A 322 19.03 -9.49 -17.21
N LEU A 323 18.45 -9.65 -16.01
CA LEU A 323 18.79 -8.90 -14.81
C LEU A 323 19.78 -9.63 -13.89
N SER A 324 20.32 -10.79 -14.26
CA SER A 324 21.25 -11.52 -13.39
C SER A 324 22.54 -10.75 -13.07
N TRP A 325 22.81 -9.66 -13.78
CA TRP A 325 23.94 -8.77 -13.50
C TRP A 325 23.87 -8.14 -12.10
N VAL A 326 22.68 -7.95 -11.53
CA VAL A 326 22.49 -7.31 -10.24
C VAL A 326 23.22 -8.03 -9.09
N TRP A 327 23.43 -9.34 -9.24
CA TRP A 327 24.16 -10.16 -8.25
C TRP A 327 25.68 -10.09 -8.38
N ARG A 328 26.19 -9.36 -9.36
CA ARG A 328 27.63 -9.26 -9.66
C ARG A 328 28.16 -7.84 -9.61
N MET A 329 27.32 -6.82 -9.86
CA MET A 329 27.76 -5.43 -9.94
C MET A 329 26.59 -4.48 -9.67
N GLN A 330 26.92 -3.21 -9.41
CA GLN A 330 25.98 -2.11 -9.43
C GLN A 330 26.01 -1.41 -10.79
N GLN A 331 24.86 -0.91 -11.25
CA GLN A 331 24.73 -0.06 -12.44
C GLN A 331 23.86 1.15 -12.09
N ASP A 332 24.19 2.31 -12.66
CA ASP A 332 23.40 3.50 -12.53
C ASP A 332 21.96 3.28 -13.03
N TRP A 333 20.98 3.70 -12.25
CA TRP A 333 19.57 3.53 -12.57
C TRP A 333 19.19 4.10 -13.95
N ASN A 334 19.69 5.32 -14.28
CA ASN A 334 19.36 6.01 -15.53
C ASN A 334 20.10 5.42 -16.73
N ALA A 335 21.26 4.79 -16.51
CA ALA A 335 22.06 4.15 -17.54
C ALA A 335 21.78 2.64 -17.68
N ALA A 336 20.93 2.05 -16.82
CA ALA A 336 20.59 0.63 -16.90
C ALA A 336 19.94 0.29 -18.25
N PRO A 337 20.55 -0.61 -19.04
CA PRO A 337 20.07 -0.92 -20.40
C PRO A 337 18.71 -1.62 -20.40
N CYS A 338 18.34 -2.15 -19.25
CA CYS A 338 17.09 -2.85 -19.01
C CYS A 338 16.71 -2.77 -17.55
N ARG A 339 15.41 -2.54 -17.27
CA ARG A 339 14.82 -2.53 -15.93
C ARG A 339 13.73 -3.58 -15.78
N ARG A 340 13.35 -4.28 -16.84
CA ARG A 340 12.19 -5.19 -16.94
C ARG A 340 10.89 -4.51 -16.49
N LEU A 341 10.70 -3.28 -16.91
CA LEU A 341 9.53 -2.47 -16.64
C LEU A 341 8.86 -2.06 -17.94
N VAL A 342 7.54 -2.02 -17.93
CA VAL A 342 6.71 -1.50 -19.03
C VAL A 342 5.77 -0.44 -18.52
N ALA A 343 5.53 0.58 -19.35
CA ALA A 343 4.65 1.70 -19.02
C ALA A 343 3.22 1.21 -18.72
N ALA A 344 2.64 1.72 -17.64
CA ALA A 344 1.34 1.31 -17.13
C ALA A 344 0.40 2.50 -16.79
N GLY A 345 0.66 3.67 -17.36
CA GLY A 345 -0.12 4.87 -17.13
C GLY A 345 0.40 5.70 -15.95
N THR A 346 -0.46 6.02 -15.01
CA THR A 346 -0.10 6.81 -13.83
C THR A 346 -0.71 6.21 -12.56
N SER A 347 -0.22 6.65 -11.39
CA SER A 347 -0.78 6.27 -10.10
C SER A 347 -2.23 6.76 -9.87
N GLY A 348 -2.72 7.69 -10.66
CA GLY A 348 -4.10 8.20 -10.62
C GLY A 348 -5.02 7.58 -11.66
N GLY A 349 -4.53 6.66 -12.49
CA GLY A 349 -5.31 5.99 -13.52
C GLY A 349 -4.60 5.83 -14.87
N PRO A 350 -5.27 5.27 -15.89
CA PRO A 350 -4.66 5.01 -17.19
C PRO A 350 -4.33 6.28 -17.98
N LEU A 351 -4.92 7.43 -17.67
CA LEU A 351 -4.67 8.71 -18.34
C LEU A 351 -4.12 9.76 -17.35
N PRO A 352 -3.20 10.64 -17.76
CA PRO A 352 -2.81 11.80 -16.97
C PRO A 352 -4.00 12.73 -16.71
N THR A 353 -4.09 13.34 -15.53
CA THR A 353 -5.18 14.24 -15.14
C THR A 353 -5.45 15.36 -16.16
N PRO A 354 -4.46 16.07 -16.73
CA PRO A 354 -4.71 17.10 -17.74
C PRO A 354 -5.39 16.56 -19.02
N ASP A 355 -5.03 15.34 -19.42
CA ASP A 355 -5.66 14.70 -20.59
C ASP A 355 -7.09 14.26 -20.29
N VAL A 356 -7.37 13.82 -19.07
CA VAL A 356 -8.71 13.46 -18.61
C VAL A 356 -9.64 14.67 -18.58
N ASP A 357 -9.17 15.83 -18.13
CA ASP A 357 -9.94 17.09 -18.16
C ASP A 357 -10.33 17.51 -19.59
N ALA A 358 -9.48 17.19 -20.58
CA ALA A 358 -9.75 17.48 -22.00
C ALA A 358 -10.84 16.58 -22.62
N LEU A 359 -11.28 15.50 -21.94
CA LEU A 359 -12.30 14.58 -22.46
C LEU A 359 -13.70 15.23 -22.53
N ASP A 360 -13.98 16.25 -21.72
CA ASP A 360 -15.27 16.96 -21.63
C ASP A 360 -16.47 15.97 -21.52
N ASP A 361 -16.24 14.87 -20.80
CA ASP A 361 -17.21 13.82 -20.53
C ASP A 361 -16.91 13.19 -19.17
N PHE A 362 -17.69 13.56 -18.16
CA PHE A 362 -17.50 13.13 -16.78
C PHE A 362 -17.54 11.60 -16.62
N LEU A 363 -18.44 10.92 -17.35
CA LEU A 363 -18.55 9.45 -17.21
C LEU A 363 -17.32 8.72 -17.74
N ILE A 364 -16.67 9.26 -18.77
CA ILE A 364 -15.42 8.72 -19.29
C ILE A 364 -14.27 9.10 -18.34
N ALA A 365 -14.19 10.38 -17.96
CA ALA A 365 -13.14 10.89 -17.08
C ALA A 365 -13.07 10.12 -15.77
N HIS A 366 -14.19 9.98 -15.08
CA HIS A 366 -14.34 9.23 -13.84
C HIS A 366 -13.81 7.76 -13.90
N ARG A 367 -13.94 7.09 -15.05
CA ARG A 367 -13.42 5.72 -15.21
C ARG A 367 -11.92 5.66 -15.45
N LEU A 368 -11.30 6.73 -15.91
CA LEU A 368 -9.95 6.78 -16.42
C LEU A 368 -9.00 7.59 -15.55
N ASP A 369 -9.55 8.43 -14.67
CA ASP A 369 -8.83 9.13 -13.60
C ASP A 369 -9.68 9.04 -12.32
N TRP A 370 -9.16 8.35 -11.33
CA TRP A 370 -9.88 8.09 -10.07
C TRP A 370 -10.13 9.36 -9.27
N ALA A 371 -9.32 10.41 -9.47
CA ALA A 371 -9.52 11.70 -8.81
C ALA A 371 -10.79 12.43 -9.26
N GLN A 372 -11.43 12.02 -10.37
CA GLN A 372 -12.68 12.64 -10.82
C GLN A 372 -13.83 12.43 -9.83
N ASP A 373 -13.80 11.36 -9.03
CA ASP A 373 -14.76 11.13 -7.94
C ASP A 373 -14.74 12.22 -6.87
N LEU A 374 -13.63 12.95 -6.77
CA LEU A 374 -13.39 13.98 -5.76
C LEU A 374 -13.51 15.40 -6.33
N ARG A 375 -13.90 15.57 -7.58
CA ARG A 375 -13.82 16.86 -8.31
C ARG A 375 -14.55 17.99 -7.60
N GLU A 376 -15.67 17.73 -6.96
CA GLU A 376 -16.44 18.72 -6.21
C GLU A 376 -15.73 19.23 -4.93
N HIS A 377 -14.70 18.51 -4.49
CA HIS A 377 -13.92 18.82 -3.29
C HIS A 377 -12.52 19.39 -3.59
N TRP A 378 -12.14 19.49 -4.88
CA TRP A 378 -10.83 20.03 -5.26
C TRP A 378 -10.64 21.44 -4.70
N GLY A 379 -9.50 21.68 -4.08
CA GLY A 379 -9.19 22.95 -3.44
C GLY A 379 -10.06 23.26 -2.22
N ALA A 380 -10.52 22.24 -1.50
CA ALA A 380 -11.21 22.43 -0.21
C ALA A 380 -10.35 23.23 0.79
N TRP A 381 -9.03 23.15 0.67
CA TRP A 381 -8.04 23.99 1.33
C TRP A 381 -7.16 24.71 0.30
N LYS A 382 -6.79 25.99 0.58
CA LYS A 382 -6.01 26.85 -0.34
C LYS A 382 -4.84 27.57 0.31
N GLY A 383 -4.53 27.27 1.57
CA GLY A 383 -3.39 27.82 2.30
C GLY A 383 -2.15 26.93 2.29
N PRO A 384 -1.11 27.30 3.04
CA PRO A 384 0.08 26.47 3.24
C PRO A 384 -0.27 25.09 3.80
N VAL A 385 0.43 24.06 3.32
CA VAL A 385 0.26 22.67 3.75
C VAL A 385 1.61 22.06 4.12
N TYR A 386 1.62 21.30 5.18
CA TYR A 386 2.75 20.48 5.61
C TYR A 386 2.30 19.03 5.76
N VAL A 387 3.16 18.08 5.39
CA VAL A 387 2.92 16.65 5.56
C VAL A 387 3.95 16.09 6.53
N LEU A 388 3.50 15.58 7.67
CA LEU A 388 4.38 14.95 8.65
C LEU A 388 4.57 13.48 8.31
N THR A 389 5.85 13.09 8.10
CA THR A 389 6.27 11.73 7.81
C THR A 389 7.26 11.18 8.85
N ASN A 390 7.36 9.87 8.92
CA ASN A 390 8.43 9.19 9.66
C ASN A 390 8.78 7.83 9.02
N GLY A 391 9.73 7.09 9.59
CA GLY A 391 10.19 5.80 9.06
C GLY A 391 9.14 4.67 9.02
N LYS A 392 7.91 4.91 9.48
CA LYS A 392 6.78 3.99 9.35
C LYS A 392 5.67 4.53 8.44
N THR A 393 5.84 5.72 7.89
CA THR A 393 5.00 6.21 6.78
C THR A 393 5.30 5.34 5.57
N ALA A 394 4.32 4.62 5.03
CA ALA A 394 4.55 3.59 4.04
C ALA A 394 3.51 3.59 2.90
N SER A 395 3.88 3.03 1.73
CA SER A 395 2.98 2.70 0.63
C SER A 395 2.13 3.90 0.17
N SER A 396 0.78 3.86 0.29
CA SER A 396 -0.11 4.95 -0.11
C SER A 396 0.13 6.26 0.66
N ALA A 397 0.60 6.19 1.90
CA ALA A 397 0.98 7.39 2.66
C ALA A 397 2.26 8.05 2.09
N GLU A 398 3.19 7.25 1.55
CA GLU A 398 4.34 7.77 0.79
C GLU A 398 3.88 8.36 -0.53
N MET A 399 2.99 7.68 -1.24
CA MET A 399 2.39 8.19 -2.47
C MET A 399 1.74 9.57 -2.25
N PHE A 400 0.98 9.75 -1.16
CA PHE A 400 0.41 11.04 -0.80
C PHE A 400 1.50 12.10 -0.55
N ALA A 401 2.48 11.80 0.31
CA ALA A 401 3.57 12.73 0.61
C ALA A 401 4.38 13.09 -0.65
N ALA A 402 4.65 12.10 -1.52
CA ALA A 402 5.30 12.29 -2.80
C ALA A 402 4.49 13.23 -3.73
N ARG A 403 3.18 12.98 -3.89
CA ARG A 403 2.32 13.83 -4.74
C ARG A 403 2.26 15.25 -4.23
N MET A 404 2.14 15.44 -2.91
CA MET A 404 2.14 16.76 -2.29
C MET A 404 3.45 17.50 -2.51
N GLN A 405 4.59 16.82 -2.38
CA GLN A 405 5.92 17.39 -2.56
C GLN A 405 6.24 17.66 -4.04
N ASP A 406 6.04 16.67 -4.91
CA ASP A 406 6.39 16.77 -6.35
C ASP A 406 5.57 17.83 -7.10
N ASN A 407 4.33 18.08 -6.65
CA ASN A 407 3.47 19.12 -7.20
C ASN A 407 3.59 20.47 -6.46
N HIS A 408 4.52 20.59 -5.53
CA HIS A 408 4.73 21.83 -4.73
C HIS A 408 3.46 22.28 -3.96
N ILE A 409 2.60 21.32 -3.58
CA ILE A 409 1.39 21.59 -2.80
C ILE A 409 1.72 21.72 -1.32
N ALA A 410 2.66 20.90 -0.84
CA ALA A 410 3.08 20.88 0.56
C ALA A 410 4.59 20.74 0.70
N ARG A 411 5.10 21.13 1.87
CA ARG A 411 6.43 20.76 2.34
C ARG A 411 6.33 19.56 3.28
N VAL A 412 7.18 18.58 3.06
CA VAL A 412 7.27 17.40 3.94
C VAL A 412 8.12 17.74 5.16
N VAL A 413 7.62 17.45 6.35
CA VAL A 413 8.31 17.68 7.65
C VAL A 413 8.47 16.36 8.40
N GLY A 414 9.53 16.19 9.17
CA GLY A 414 9.76 15.03 10.01
C GLY A 414 11.00 14.24 9.65
N THR A 415 10.88 12.95 9.45
CA THR A 415 11.98 12.09 9.00
C THR A 415 11.60 11.39 7.69
N ARG A 416 12.63 10.86 6.99
CA ARG A 416 12.42 10.05 5.79
C ARG A 416 11.38 8.96 6.06
N SER A 417 10.52 8.70 5.07
CA SER A 417 9.51 7.64 5.11
C SER A 417 10.12 6.23 5.01
N GLY A 418 9.30 5.20 5.09
CA GLY A 418 9.72 3.81 5.17
C GLY A 418 10.45 3.26 3.96
N GLY A 419 10.14 3.77 2.75
CA GLY A 419 10.70 3.24 1.51
C GLY A 419 10.00 1.96 1.05
N TYR A 420 8.68 1.97 1.06
CA TYR A 420 7.86 0.84 0.56
C TYR A 420 7.50 1.01 -0.91
N GLY A 421 7.45 2.24 -1.41
CA GLY A 421 7.14 2.54 -2.81
C GLY A 421 5.83 1.92 -3.31
N CYS A 422 5.78 1.59 -4.61
CA CYS A 422 4.67 0.85 -5.19
C CYS A 422 4.72 -0.63 -4.78
N GLY A 423 3.59 -1.18 -4.34
CA GLY A 423 3.49 -2.59 -3.94
C GLY A 423 2.93 -3.47 -5.06
N PHE A 424 1.60 -3.50 -5.17
CA PHE A 424 0.92 -4.49 -6.00
C PHE A 424 -0.19 -3.84 -6.83
N MET A 425 -0.09 -3.97 -8.17
CA MET A 425 -1.12 -3.52 -9.11
C MET A 425 -1.89 -4.73 -9.66
N SER A 426 -2.60 -5.40 -8.90
CA SER A 426 -3.44 -6.60 -9.08
C SER A 426 -3.06 -7.72 -8.11
N ALA A 427 -4.05 -8.51 -7.73
CA ALA A 427 -3.85 -9.65 -6.84
C ALA A 427 -3.49 -10.88 -7.67
N GLU A 428 -2.23 -11.27 -7.69
CA GLU A 428 -1.80 -12.59 -8.14
C GLU A 428 -1.43 -13.48 -6.97
N ALA A 429 -1.48 -14.79 -7.20
CA ALA A 429 -0.99 -15.74 -6.20
C ALA A 429 0.54 -15.59 -6.09
N PRO A 430 1.11 -15.33 -4.90
CA PRO A 430 2.54 -15.24 -4.73
C PRO A 430 3.25 -16.52 -5.21
N PRO A 431 4.37 -16.42 -5.98
CA PRO A 431 5.18 -17.56 -6.38
C PRO A 431 5.60 -18.41 -5.16
N GLU A 432 5.65 -19.72 -5.33
CA GLU A 432 6.01 -20.67 -4.29
C GLU A 432 7.42 -21.24 -4.53
N LEU A 433 8.24 -21.30 -3.50
CA LEU A 433 9.57 -21.89 -3.58
C LEU A 433 9.47 -23.43 -3.62
N PRO A 434 10.28 -24.11 -4.44
CA PRO A 434 10.05 -25.50 -4.81
C PRO A 434 10.24 -26.51 -3.67
N HIS A 435 11.07 -26.20 -2.66
CA HIS A 435 11.34 -27.11 -1.55
C HIS A 435 10.56 -26.74 -0.27
N SER A 436 10.70 -25.50 0.17
CA SER A 436 10.11 -25.04 1.43
C SER A 436 8.62 -24.73 1.33
N HIS A 437 8.09 -24.58 0.11
CA HIS A 437 6.75 -24.10 -0.17
C HIS A 437 6.46 -22.70 0.41
N LEU A 438 7.50 -21.98 0.84
CA LEU A 438 7.37 -20.56 1.21
C LEU A 438 6.94 -19.77 -0.02
N ARG A 439 6.00 -18.84 0.19
CA ARG A 439 5.50 -18.01 -0.90
C ARG A 439 6.20 -16.66 -0.88
N VAL A 440 6.54 -16.17 -2.06
CA VAL A 440 7.27 -14.91 -2.20
C VAL A 440 6.30 -13.80 -2.55
N ARG A 441 6.08 -12.85 -1.62
CA ARG A 441 5.32 -11.65 -1.91
C ARG A 441 6.23 -10.63 -2.55
N VAL A 442 6.00 -10.32 -3.84
CA VAL A 442 6.90 -9.52 -4.68
C VAL A 442 6.17 -8.31 -5.23
N PRO A 443 6.63 -7.07 -4.92
CA PRO A 443 6.14 -5.86 -5.58
C PRO A 443 6.28 -5.91 -7.09
N ASN A 444 5.18 -5.61 -7.81
CA ASN A 444 5.13 -5.73 -9.27
C ASN A 444 4.99 -4.38 -10.00
N CYS A 445 5.16 -3.27 -9.30
CA CYS A 445 5.03 -1.93 -9.87
C CYS A 445 6.05 -0.94 -9.30
N VAL A 446 6.29 0.13 -10.07
CA VAL A 446 7.13 1.27 -9.70
C VAL A 446 6.35 2.55 -9.91
N ARG A 447 6.35 3.44 -8.93
CA ARG A 447 5.92 4.83 -9.09
C ARG A 447 7.16 5.72 -9.19
N LEU A 448 7.29 6.47 -10.29
CA LEU A 448 8.41 7.37 -10.47
C LEU A 448 8.06 8.77 -9.92
N ARG A 449 9.01 9.33 -9.15
CA ARG A 449 9.00 10.71 -8.69
C ARG A 449 9.19 11.67 -9.87
N ALA A 450 8.93 12.95 -9.66
CA ALA A 450 9.12 13.98 -10.67
C ALA A 450 10.57 14.08 -11.20
N ASP A 451 11.56 13.68 -10.40
CA ASP A 451 12.98 13.60 -10.79
C ASP A 451 13.38 12.29 -11.47
N GLY A 452 12.42 11.38 -11.69
CA GLY A 452 12.64 10.07 -12.30
C GLY A 452 13.18 9.01 -11.33
N SER A 453 13.36 9.32 -10.05
CA SER A 453 13.73 8.31 -9.04
C SER A 453 12.55 7.39 -8.70
N ASP A 454 12.86 6.19 -8.24
CA ASP A 454 11.86 5.26 -7.74
C ASP A 454 11.41 5.66 -6.33
N GLU A 455 10.09 5.72 -6.10
CA GLU A 455 9.50 6.08 -4.81
C GLU A 455 9.91 5.13 -3.67
N VAL A 456 10.34 3.91 -3.98
CA VAL A 456 10.89 2.96 -2.99
C VAL A 456 12.12 3.53 -2.26
N ALA A 457 12.74 4.57 -2.82
CA ALA A 457 13.77 5.36 -2.11
C ALA A 457 13.26 5.99 -0.80
N GLY A 458 11.95 6.07 -0.59
CA GLY A 458 11.34 6.80 0.50
C GLY A 458 11.35 8.31 0.29
N ILE A 459 10.46 9.01 0.98
CA ILE A 459 10.27 10.46 0.84
C ILE A 459 11.18 11.18 1.82
N THR A 460 12.11 11.95 1.30
CA THR A 460 13.01 12.80 2.12
C THR A 460 12.29 14.09 2.49
N PRO A 461 12.23 14.46 3.78
CA PRO A 461 11.53 15.66 4.20
C PRO A 461 12.29 16.94 3.79
N ASP A 462 11.55 17.97 3.38
CA ASP A 462 12.05 19.33 3.13
C ASP A 462 12.48 20.02 4.43
N LEU A 463 11.81 19.67 5.53
CA LEU A 463 12.01 20.20 6.87
C LEU A 463 12.34 19.05 7.84
N PRO A 464 13.61 18.63 7.94
CA PRO A 464 13.98 17.49 8.76
C PRO A 464 13.86 17.78 10.26
N VAL A 465 13.11 16.92 10.99
CA VAL A 465 12.99 16.93 12.44
C VAL A 465 13.49 15.61 13.00
N ILE A 466 14.80 15.43 12.98
CA ILE A 466 15.46 14.18 13.39
C ILE A 466 15.31 13.97 14.90
N PRO A 467 14.94 12.76 15.38
CA PRO A 467 14.91 12.43 16.78
C PRO A 467 16.24 12.70 17.47
N ARG A 468 16.22 13.28 18.67
CA ARG A 468 17.41 13.51 19.48
C ARG A 468 17.50 12.46 20.61
N SER A 469 18.72 12.15 21.04
CA SER A 469 18.92 11.24 22.18
C SER A 469 18.17 11.76 23.42
N ALA A 470 17.46 10.86 24.11
CA ALA A 470 16.65 11.13 25.31
C ALA A 470 15.51 12.17 25.13
N GLU A 471 15.15 12.52 23.89
CA GLU A 471 14.02 13.42 23.60
C GLU A 471 12.69 12.69 23.80
N SER A 472 11.76 13.30 24.54
CA SER A 472 10.39 12.78 24.63
C SER A 472 9.61 13.01 23.34
N ALA A 473 8.62 12.14 23.06
CA ALA A 473 7.72 12.29 21.91
C ALA A 473 7.01 13.67 21.91
N ARG A 474 6.61 14.20 23.09
CA ARG A 474 6.02 15.52 23.22
C ARG A 474 7.00 16.66 22.87
N ALA A 475 8.26 16.56 23.30
CA ALA A 475 9.26 17.55 22.93
C ALA A 475 9.53 17.56 21.42
N ARG A 476 9.52 16.39 20.78
CA ARG A 476 9.62 16.28 19.31
C ARG A 476 8.38 16.86 18.62
N ALA A 477 7.17 16.60 19.13
CA ALA A 477 5.93 17.21 18.62
C ALA A 477 6.03 18.74 18.66
N GLN A 478 6.53 19.32 19.77
CA GLN A 478 6.76 20.75 19.86
C GLN A 478 7.75 21.26 18.82
N ARG A 479 8.88 20.55 18.60
CA ARG A 479 9.85 20.94 17.56
C ARG A 479 9.27 20.88 16.14
N VAL A 480 8.39 19.93 15.85
CA VAL A 480 7.66 19.94 14.56
C VAL A 480 6.91 21.25 14.42
N VAL A 481 6.11 21.62 15.42
CA VAL A 481 5.32 22.86 15.42
C VAL A 481 6.24 24.10 15.32
N ASP A 482 7.34 24.16 16.06
CA ASP A 482 8.30 25.26 16.01
C ASP A 482 8.93 25.40 14.62
N THR A 483 9.23 24.25 13.96
CA THR A 483 9.76 24.23 12.60
C THR A 483 8.76 24.80 11.59
N LEU A 484 7.48 24.38 11.68
CA LEU A 484 6.41 24.93 10.84
C LEU A 484 6.22 26.42 11.09
N THR A 485 6.22 26.82 12.35
CA THR A 485 6.04 28.23 12.76
C THR A 485 7.15 29.13 12.16
N GLY A 486 8.39 28.64 12.12
CA GLY A 486 9.49 29.32 11.48
C GLY A 486 9.37 29.43 9.96
N ASP A 487 8.67 28.49 9.33
CA ASP A 487 8.54 28.40 7.88
C ASP A 487 7.30 29.17 7.33
N ILE A 488 6.17 29.17 8.03
CA ILE A 488 4.91 29.83 7.60
C ILE A 488 5.06 31.34 7.31
N GLY A 489 6.12 31.99 7.76
CA GLY A 489 6.33 33.42 7.55
C GLY A 489 7.26 33.78 6.39
N ILE A 490 7.78 32.78 5.66
CA ILE A 490 8.79 32.95 4.60
C ILE A 490 8.16 32.88 3.20
N HIS A 491 6.96 32.34 3.10
CA HIS A 491 6.18 32.17 1.87
C HIS A 491 4.83 32.85 2.01
#